data_14b9a2944968fdb8874ef4b7be07135e
#
_entry.id   14b9a2944968fdb8874ef4b7be07135e
#
_cell.length_a   1.000
_cell.length_b   1.000
_cell.length_c   1.000
_cell.angle_alpha   90.00
_cell.angle_beta   90.00
_cell.angle_gamma   90.00
#
_symmetry.space_group_name_H-M   'P 1'
#
loop_
_entity.id
_entity.type
_entity.pdbx_description
1 polymer ?
#
loop_
_entity_poly.entity_id
_entity_poly.type
_entity_poly.pdbx_seq_one_letter_code
_entity_poly.pdbx_strand_id
1 'polypeptide(L)'
;GHPWEVIAIVKSMTEGEPLLDFISVDGAEGGTGAAPTEFSDHLGSPLTDALVFVDNTLRGAGLRSRIKIAASGKMVSAFDIVKHCALGADWVNMARPFMFALGCIQARNCASGFCPTGIATMDPTRYRVLDIESKASRVRNFHQNTLKAVGELVGAAGIANPVDLNRRHIVRRLSGSEILLADQIYPKVLDNQLFTDEPIADPRLAVYWHRVSGRSFAADDPQPEAADLQTGGT
;
A
#
# COMPACT_ATOMS: atom_id res chain seq x y z
N GLY A 1 -3.27 -2.86 -10.36
CA GLY A 1 -2.46 -2.69 -11.53
C GLY A 1 -1.37 -3.73 -11.63
N HIS A 2 -0.79 -3.82 -12.78
CA HIS A 2 0.30 -4.74 -13.02
C HIS A 2 1.66 -4.07 -12.73
N PRO A 3 2.72 -4.83 -12.42
CA PRO A 3 4.05 -4.28 -12.15
C PRO A 3 4.57 -3.38 -13.27
N TRP A 4 4.36 -3.75 -14.52
CA TRP A 4 4.84 -3.00 -15.68
C TRP A 4 4.19 -1.62 -15.83
N GLU A 5 2.94 -1.43 -15.37
CA GLU A 5 2.28 -0.11 -15.40
C GLU A 5 2.98 0.89 -14.48
N VAL A 6 3.37 0.45 -13.28
CA VAL A 6 4.16 1.27 -12.35
C VAL A 6 5.55 1.58 -12.93
N ILE A 7 6.19 0.56 -13.52
CA ILE A 7 7.49 0.74 -14.19
C ILE A 7 7.38 1.74 -15.34
N ALA A 8 6.31 1.67 -16.16
CA ALA A 8 6.09 2.62 -17.26
C ALA A 8 5.98 4.06 -16.76
N ILE A 9 5.21 4.29 -15.69
CA ILE A 9 5.09 5.61 -15.05
C ILE A 9 6.46 6.11 -14.55
N VAL A 10 7.23 5.26 -13.88
CA VAL A 10 8.52 5.65 -13.35
C VAL A 10 9.52 5.91 -14.47
N LYS A 11 9.53 5.09 -15.52
CA LYS A 11 10.39 5.31 -16.70
C LYS A 11 10.07 6.61 -17.43
N SER A 12 8.78 6.94 -17.63
CA SER A 12 8.42 8.20 -18.28
C SER A 12 9.02 9.40 -17.53
N MET A 13 8.98 9.38 -16.20
CA MET A 13 9.61 10.43 -15.38
C MET A 13 11.14 10.46 -15.48
N THR A 14 11.80 9.31 -15.69
CA THR A 14 13.27 9.27 -15.92
C THR A 14 13.64 9.68 -17.33
N GLU A 15 12.73 9.60 -18.29
CA GLU A 15 12.89 9.97 -19.69
C GLU A 15 12.56 11.44 -20.00
N GLY A 16 12.20 12.25 -18.99
CA GLY A 16 12.03 13.69 -19.12
C GLY A 16 10.62 14.22 -18.91
N GLU A 17 9.66 13.34 -18.62
CA GLU A 17 8.32 13.80 -18.24
C GLU A 17 8.32 14.44 -16.84
N PRO A 18 7.36 15.31 -16.52
CA PRO A 18 7.25 15.95 -15.21
C PRO A 18 7.18 14.92 -14.08
N LEU A 19 7.89 15.20 -12.99
CA LEU A 19 7.85 14.36 -11.80
C LEU A 19 6.54 14.55 -11.05
N LEU A 20 6.01 13.46 -10.53
CA LEU A 20 4.93 13.47 -9.57
C LEU A 20 5.44 13.93 -8.21
N ASP A 21 4.60 14.65 -7.44
CA ASP A 21 4.91 15.00 -6.05
C ASP A 21 4.78 13.77 -5.13
N PHE A 22 3.76 12.96 -5.38
CA PHE A 22 3.52 11.72 -4.63
C PHE A 22 2.75 10.69 -5.45
N ILE A 23 2.83 9.44 -4.99
CA ILE A 23 2.04 8.30 -5.50
C ILE A 23 1.22 7.73 -4.35
N SER A 24 -0.08 7.61 -4.53
CA SER A 24 -0.94 6.87 -3.59
C SER A 24 -1.04 5.41 -4.04
N VAL A 25 -0.48 4.51 -3.25
CA VAL A 25 -0.60 3.07 -3.44
C VAL A 25 -1.85 2.60 -2.72
N ASP A 26 -2.88 2.24 -3.47
CA ASP A 26 -4.10 1.66 -2.93
C ASP A 26 -4.08 0.15 -3.19
N GLY A 27 -3.99 -0.63 -2.12
CA GLY A 27 -4.04 -2.08 -2.21
C GLY A 27 -5.45 -2.55 -2.53
N ALA A 28 -5.55 -3.57 -3.38
CA ALA A 28 -6.84 -4.20 -3.72
C ALA A 28 -7.49 -4.97 -2.55
N GLU A 29 -7.26 -4.52 -1.33
CA GLU A 29 -7.72 -5.18 -0.09
C GLU A 29 -8.76 -4.34 0.63
N GLY A 30 -9.22 -3.31 0.05
CA GLY A 30 -10.15 -2.38 0.66
C GLY A 30 -11.14 -1.92 -0.38
N GLY A 31 -11.60 -0.85 -0.26
CA GLY A 31 -12.58 -0.23 -1.06
C GLY A 31 -13.67 0.32 -0.18
N THR A 32 -14.46 1.15 -0.75
CA THR A 32 -15.67 1.61 -0.10
C THR A 32 -16.65 0.46 -0.01
N GLY A 33 -17.60 0.50 0.92
CA GLY A 33 -18.70 -0.47 0.94
C GLY A 33 -19.60 -0.44 -0.32
N ALA A 34 -19.22 0.35 -1.31
CA ALA A 34 -19.85 0.44 -2.62
C ALA A 34 -19.26 -0.54 -3.64
N ALA A 35 -18.00 -0.96 -3.47
CA ALA A 35 -17.36 -1.89 -4.39
C ALA A 35 -17.84 -3.33 -4.17
N PRO A 36 -18.08 -4.12 -5.23
CA PRO A 36 -18.28 -5.55 -5.11
C PRO A 36 -17.10 -6.22 -4.39
N THR A 37 -17.38 -7.29 -3.65
CA THR A 37 -16.36 -7.97 -2.82
C THR A 37 -15.19 -8.48 -3.64
N GLU A 38 -15.47 -9.00 -4.82
CA GLU A 38 -14.47 -9.52 -5.76
C GLU A 38 -13.48 -8.43 -6.18
N PHE A 39 -13.95 -7.23 -6.45
CA PHE A 39 -13.11 -6.08 -6.81
C PHE A 39 -12.31 -5.53 -5.60
N SER A 40 -12.83 -5.70 -4.39
CA SER A 40 -12.18 -5.19 -3.18
C SER A 40 -11.10 -6.13 -2.64
N ASP A 41 -11.19 -7.42 -2.92
CA ASP A 41 -10.37 -8.41 -2.24
C ASP A 41 -9.58 -9.33 -3.19
N HIS A 42 -9.88 -9.36 -4.50
CA HIS A 42 -9.32 -10.35 -5.42
C HIS A 42 -8.71 -9.78 -6.70
N LEU A 43 -9.00 -8.54 -7.07
CA LEU A 43 -8.46 -7.91 -8.26
C LEU A 43 -7.41 -6.87 -7.89
N GLY A 44 -6.18 -7.08 -8.30
CA GLY A 44 -5.05 -6.20 -8.06
C GLY A 44 -4.08 -6.74 -7.00
N SER A 45 -3.01 -5.99 -6.79
CA SER A 45 -1.94 -6.40 -5.87
C SER A 45 -2.30 -6.06 -4.43
N PRO A 46 -2.04 -6.95 -3.46
CA PRO A 46 -2.12 -6.64 -2.04
C PRO A 46 -1.26 -5.43 -1.66
N LEU A 47 -1.73 -4.61 -0.72
CA LEU A 47 -1.07 -3.35 -0.36
C LEU A 47 0.40 -3.53 0.00
N THR A 48 0.73 -4.49 0.82
CA THR A 48 2.12 -4.72 1.28
C THR A 48 3.07 -4.96 0.11
N ASP A 49 2.67 -5.83 -0.83
CA ASP A 49 3.48 -6.17 -2.00
C ASP A 49 3.55 -5.03 -3.02
N ALA A 50 2.45 -4.31 -3.23
CA ALA A 50 2.40 -3.14 -4.09
C ALA A 50 3.25 -1.99 -3.55
N LEU A 51 3.17 -1.71 -2.23
CA LEU A 51 3.94 -0.66 -1.57
C LEU A 51 5.45 -0.90 -1.67
N VAL A 52 5.87 -2.13 -1.33
CA VAL A 52 7.29 -2.52 -1.44
C VAL A 52 7.78 -2.41 -2.88
N PHE A 53 6.97 -2.82 -3.84
CA PHE A 53 7.31 -2.73 -5.25
C PHE A 53 7.47 -1.28 -5.71
N VAL A 54 6.56 -0.39 -5.34
CA VAL A 54 6.64 1.04 -5.69
C VAL A 54 7.86 1.69 -5.02
N ASP A 55 8.11 1.43 -3.73
CA ASP A 55 9.28 1.93 -3.01
C ASP A 55 10.59 1.46 -3.68
N ASN A 56 10.69 0.17 -4.02
CA ASN A 56 11.85 -0.39 -4.70
C ASN A 56 12.04 0.20 -6.12
N THR A 57 10.96 0.38 -6.86
CA THR A 57 11.02 0.96 -8.22
C THR A 57 11.51 2.40 -8.19
N LEU A 58 10.97 3.23 -7.28
CA LEU A 58 11.40 4.63 -7.12
C LEU A 58 12.83 4.74 -6.62
N ARG A 59 13.28 3.86 -5.72
CA ARG A 59 14.69 3.83 -5.26
C ARG A 59 15.61 3.46 -6.39
N GLY A 60 15.34 2.35 -7.04
CA GLY A 60 16.17 1.87 -8.15
C GLY A 60 16.26 2.87 -9.30
N ALA A 61 15.24 3.69 -9.49
CA ALA A 61 15.23 4.78 -10.45
C ALA A 61 15.80 6.13 -9.90
N GLY A 62 16.29 6.18 -8.65
CA GLY A 62 16.83 7.40 -8.04
C GLY A 62 15.80 8.48 -7.73
N LEU A 63 14.50 8.16 -7.74
CA LEU A 63 13.41 9.12 -7.58
C LEU A 63 12.79 9.12 -6.16
N ARG A 64 13.13 8.15 -5.31
CA ARG A 64 12.46 7.96 -4.01
C ARG A 64 12.57 9.15 -3.06
N SER A 65 13.66 9.88 -3.09
CA SER A 65 13.84 11.09 -2.26
C SER A 65 12.98 12.27 -2.69
N ARG A 66 12.56 12.29 -3.96
CA ARG A 66 11.79 13.37 -4.57
C ARG A 66 10.29 13.08 -4.58
N ILE A 67 9.89 11.81 -4.66
CA ILE A 67 8.50 11.39 -4.77
C ILE A 67 8.07 10.73 -3.46
N LYS A 68 6.99 11.22 -2.88
CA LYS A 68 6.41 10.67 -1.66
C LYS A 68 5.46 9.52 -1.96
N ILE A 69 5.29 8.62 -0.99
CA ILE A 69 4.38 7.48 -1.10
C ILE A 69 3.32 7.55 -0.01
N ALA A 70 2.06 7.60 -0.40
CA ALA A 70 0.92 7.34 0.46
C ALA A 70 0.52 5.88 0.36
N ALA A 71 0.17 5.24 1.47
CA ALA A 71 -0.36 3.89 1.48
C ALA A 71 -1.83 3.88 1.93
N SER A 72 -2.67 3.14 1.22
CA SER A 72 -4.11 3.02 1.47
C SER A 72 -4.57 1.57 1.29
N GLY A 73 -5.40 1.07 2.20
CA GLY A 73 -6.00 -0.27 2.11
C GLY A 73 -6.07 -0.98 3.46
N LYS A 74 -7.27 -1.30 3.92
CA LYS A 74 -7.59 -2.05 5.16
C LYS A 74 -6.80 -1.65 6.43
N MET A 75 -6.30 -0.44 6.51
CA MET A 75 -5.58 0.04 7.69
C MET A 75 -6.56 0.36 8.82
N VAL A 76 -6.39 -0.27 9.96
CA VAL A 76 -7.33 -0.19 11.09
C VAL A 76 -6.63 0.25 12.38
N SER A 77 -5.40 -0.20 12.61
CA SER A 77 -4.67 -0.04 13.86
C SER A 77 -3.44 0.87 13.72
N ALA A 78 -2.92 1.34 14.86
CA ALA A 78 -1.64 2.04 14.93
C ALA A 78 -0.48 1.17 14.40
N PHE A 79 -0.55 -0.16 14.59
CA PHE A 79 0.46 -1.08 14.07
C PHE A 79 0.44 -1.12 12.54
N ASP A 80 -0.73 -1.03 11.90
CA ASP A 80 -0.79 -0.94 10.44
C ASP A 80 -0.08 0.31 9.92
N ILE A 81 -0.22 1.44 10.62
CA ILE A 81 0.49 2.68 10.28
C ILE A 81 2.00 2.46 10.35
N VAL A 82 2.50 2.00 11.51
CA VAL A 82 3.93 1.76 11.73
C VAL A 82 4.49 0.76 10.73
N LYS A 83 3.78 -0.33 10.48
CA LYS A 83 4.16 -1.36 9.51
C LYS A 83 4.33 -0.78 8.11
N HIS A 84 3.35 -0.03 7.61
CA HIS A 84 3.42 0.48 6.24
C HIS A 84 4.42 1.63 6.09
N CYS A 85 4.61 2.46 7.11
CA CYS A 85 5.72 3.42 7.13
C CYS A 85 7.08 2.71 7.10
N ALA A 86 7.26 1.64 7.86
CA ALA A 86 8.48 0.83 7.85
C ALA A 86 8.73 0.16 6.49
N LEU A 87 7.68 -0.16 5.73
CA LEU A 87 7.76 -0.77 4.40
C LEU A 87 7.97 0.24 3.26
N GLY A 88 7.92 1.54 3.55
CA GLY A 88 8.25 2.57 2.58
C GLY A 88 7.19 3.65 2.37
N ALA A 89 6.09 3.69 3.11
CA ALA A 89 5.14 4.80 3.03
C ALA A 89 5.66 6.03 3.80
N ASP A 90 5.45 7.22 3.25
CA ASP A 90 5.67 8.49 3.96
C ASP A 90 4.47 8.84 4.84
N TRP A 91 3.25 8.45 4.44
CA TRP A 91 2.03 8.52 5.25
C TRP A 91 1.02 7.46 4.84
N VAL A 92 -0.04 7.33 5.62
CA VAL A 92 -1.10 6.35 5.39
C VAL A 92 -2.48 7.02 5.37
N ASN A 93 -3.36 6.50 4.53
CA ASN A 93 -4.75 6.90 4.45
C ASN A 93 -5.63 5.85 5.14
N MET A 94 -6.42 6.29 6.13
CA MET A 94 -7.32 5.44 6.89
C MET A 94 -8.76 5.90 6.68
N ALA A 95 -9.59 5.09 6.04
CA ALA A 95 -11.00 5.42 5.79
C ALA A 95 -11.93 4.69 6.75
N ARG A 96 -11.91 3.36 6.75
CA ARG A 96 -12.88 2.51 7.46
C ARG A 96 -12.89 2.72 8.98
N PRO A 97 -11.76 2.85 9.69
CA PRO A 97 -11.77 3.11 11.12
C PRO A 97 -12.41 4.44 11.48
N PHE A 98 -12.19 5.47 10.66
CA PHE A 98 -12.86 6.76 10.85
C PHE A 98 -14.37 6.68 10.59
N MET A 99 -14.80 5.84 9.64
CA MET A 99 -16.23 5.56 9.46
C MET A 99 -16.82 4.87 10.70
N PHE A 100 -16.08 3.97 11.36
CA PHE A 100 -16.52 3.37 12.62
C PHE A 100 -16.61 4.40 13.75
N ALA A 101 -15.66 5.32 13.82
CA ALA A 101 -15.73 6.44 14.75
C ALA A 101 -16.98 7.30 14.52
N LEU A 102 -17.42 7.47 13.29
CA LEU A 102 -18.68 8.11 12.94
C LEU A 102 -19.91 7.29 13.33
N GLY A 103 -19.77 5.98 13.52
CA GLY A 103 -20.86 5.08 13.90
C GLY A 103 -21.31 4.14 12.79
N CYS A 104 -20.46 3.83 11.81
CA CYS A 104 -20.72 2.82 10.81
C CYS A 104 -20.87 1.44 11.47
N ILE A 105 -21.91 0.71 11.10
CA ILE A 105 -22.22 -0.63 11.63
C ILE A 105 -21.92 -1.75 10.61
N GLN A 106 -21.20 -1.44 9.54
CA GLN A 106 -20.88 -2.39 8.46
C GLN A 106 -22.09 -3.03 7.78
N ALA A 107 -23.18 -2.30 7.62
CA ALA A 107 -24.40 -2.80 6.94
C ALA A 107 -24.16 -3.13 5.46
N ARG A 108 -23.04 -2.69 4.87
CA ARG A 108 -22.64 -2.90 3.47
C ARG A 108 -23.64 -2.42 2.41
N ASN A 109 -24.56 -1.53 2.79
CA ASN A 109 -25.54 -0.95 1.89
C ASN A 109 -25.12 0.41 1.31
N CYS A 110 -23.81 0.70 1.30
CA CYS A 110 -23.29 2.01 0.88
C CYS A 110 -23.61 2.32 -0.59
N ALA A 111 -23.49 1.31 -1.46
CA ALA A 111 -23.76 1.45 -2.90
C ALA A 111 -25.22 1.77 -3.21
N SER A 112 -26.17 1.31 -2.39
CA SER A 112 -27.60 1.52 -2.59
C SER A 112 -28.10 2.89 -2.13
N GLY A 113 -27.29 3.64 -1.36
CA GLY A 113 -27.71 4.87 -0.69
C GLY A 113 -28.61 4.66 0.53
N PHE A 114 -28.95 3.41 0.89
CA PHE A 114 -29.79 3.07 2.05
C PHE A 114 -28.98 2.82 3.33
N CYS A 115 -27.97 3.64 3.58
CA CYS A 115 -27.17 3.52 4.80
C CYS A 115 -28.06 3.71 6.05
N PRO A 116 -28.16 2.70 6.94
CA PRO A 116 -29.04 2.79 8.12
C PRO A 116 -28.57 3.80 9.16
N THR A 117 -27.27 4.14 9.16
CA THR A 117 -26.68 5.10 10.11
C THR A 117 -26.51 6.51 9.52
N GLY A 118 -26.95 6.74 8.30
CA GLY A 118 -26.91 8.06 7.67
C GLY A 118 -25.53 8.49 7.15
N ILE A 119 -24.47 7.67 7.32
CA ILE A 119 -23.08 8.06 7.00
C ILE A 119 -22.83 8.08 5.50
N ALA A 120 -23.34 7.07 4.78
CA ALA A 120 -23.13 6.89 3.32
C ALA A 120 -24.45 6.95 2.57
N THR A 121 -25.11 8.11 2.60
CA THR A 121 -26.39 8.35 1.92
C THR A 121 -26.56 9.83 1.60
N MET A 122 -27.29 10.11 0.53
CA MET A 122 -27.75 11.46 0.18
C MET A 122 -29.19 11.73 0.64
N ASP A 123 -29.86 10.74 1.26
CA ASP A 123 -31.21 10.86 1.77
C ASP A 123 -31.24 11.76 3.02
N PRO A 124 -31.91 12.94 2.96
CA PRO A 124 -32.00 13.86 4.09
C PRO A 124 -32.65 13.25 5.33
N THR A 125 -33.59 12.32 5.16
CA THR A 125 -34.26 11.67 6.31
C THR A 125 -33.31 10.79 7.09
N ARG A 126 -32.22 10.31 6.46
CA ARG A 126 -31.21 9.45 7.05
C ARG A 126 -29.99 10.23 7.58
N TYR A 127 -29.43 11.15 6.80
CA TYR A 127 -28.23 11.85 7.27
C TYR A 127 -28.50 12.90 8.35
N ARG A 128 -29.73 13.40 8.48
CA ARG A 128 -30.12 14.34 9.54
C ARG A 128 -29.97 13.79 10.97
N VAL A 129 -29.91 12.47 11.14
CA VAL A 129 -29.70 11.84 12.44
C VAL A 129 -28.22 11.89 12.89
N LEU A 130 -27.33 12.33 12.03
CA LEU A 130 -25.91 12.53 12.38
C LEU A 130 -25.76 13.82 13.17
N ASP A 131 -25.58 13.68 14.48
CA ASP A 131 -25.17 14.80 15.33
C ASP A 131 -23.70 15.14 15.07
N ILE A 132 -23.46 16.29 14.44
CA ILE A 132 -22.14 16.72 13.97
C ILE A 132 -21.17 16.89 15.13
N GLU A 133 -21.57 17.53 16.23
CA GLU A 133 -20.69 17.81 17.37
C GLU A 133 -20.21 16.52 18.06
N SER A 134 -21.15 15.60 18.33
CA SER A 134 -20.83 14.30 18.89
C SER A 134 -19.92 13.50 17.96
N LYS A 135 -20.22 13.47 16.66
CA LYS A 135 -19.41 12.71 15.68
C LYS A 135 -18.03 13.31 15.51
N ALA A 136 -17.90 14.62 15.43
CA ALA A 136 -16.61 15.31 15.38
C ALA A 136 -15.74 15.00 16.61
N SER A 137 -16.33 15.02 17.80
CA SER A 137 -15.63 14.66 19.02
C SER A 137 -15.14 13.21 19.03
N ARG A 138 -15.94 12.26 18.53
CA ARG A 138 -15.55 10.85 18.41
C ARG A 138 -14.39 10.66 17.42
N VAL A 139 -14.48 11.31 16.27
CA VAL A 139 -13.41 11.27 15.26
C VAL A 139 -12.11 11.84 15.81
N ARG A 140 -12.17 13.00 16.48
CA ARG A 140 -11.00 13.61 17.14
C ARG A 140 -10.38 12.67 18.16
N ASN A 141 -11.17 12.10 19.03
CA ASN A 141 -10.68 11.19 20.08
C ASN A 141 -10.05 9.93 19.48
N PHE A 142 -10.68 9.35 18.46
CA PHE A 142 -10.12 8.21 17.74
C PHE A 142 -8.76 8.57 17.12
N HIS A 143 -8.66 9.71 16.42
CA HIS A 143 -7.43 10.17 15.81
C HIS A 143 -6.32 10.39 16.84
N GLN A 144 -6.60 11.13 17.93
CA GLN A 144 -5.63 11.39 18.99
C GLN A 144 -5.13 10.09 19.66
N ASN A 145 -6.03 9.15 19.96
CA ASN A 145 -5.65 7.87 20.53
C ASN A 145 -4.82 7.01 19.55
N THR A 146 -5.15 7.06 18.27
CA THR A 146 -4.36 6.37 17.24
C THR A 146 -2.94 6.95 17.16
N LEU A 147 -2.78 8.28 17.13
CA LEU A 147 -1.46 8.92 17.11
C LEU A 147 -0.67 8.63 18.39
N LYS A 148 -1.32 8.62 19.57
CA LYS A 148 -0.67 8.23 20.80
C LYS A 148 -0.13 6.80 20.73
N ALA A 149 -0.95 5.86 20.26
CA ALA A 149 -0.53 4.47 20.08
C ALA A 149 0.60 4.31 19.06
N VAL A 150 0.61 5.10 17.97
CA VAL A 150 1.75 5.14 17.02
C VAL A 150 3.02 5.59 17.73
N GLY A 151 2.95 6.67 18.52
CA GLY A 151 4.09 7.17 19.30
C GLY A 151 4.63 6.12 20.29
N GLU A 152 3.75 5.40 20.97
CA GLU A 152 4.13 4.31 21.90
C GLU A 152 4.83 3.16 21.15
N LEU A 153 4.35 2.76 19.97
CA LEU A 153 4.98 1.71 19.15
C LEU A 153 6.34 2.13 18.63
N VAL A 154 6.48 3.36 18.14
CA VAL A 154 7.75 3.92 17.64
C VAL A 154 8.77 4.01 18.79
N GLY A 155 8.34 4.51 19.97
CA GLY A 155 9.18 4.55 21.17
C GLY A 155 9.61 3.17 21.65
N ALA A 156 8.70 2.19 21.65
CA ALA A 156 9.01 0.81 22.02
C ALA A 156 10.01 0.14 21.05
N ALA A 157 10.03 0.58 19.78
CA ALA A 157 11.03 0.15 18.80
C ALA A 157 12.39 0.85 18.98
N GLY A 158 12.55 1.74 19.97
CA GLY A 158 13.76 2.50 20.21
C GLY A 158 14.02 3.62 19.20
N ILE A 159 12.98 4.10 18.50
CA ILE A 159 13.06 5.09 17.43
C ILE A 159 12.56 6.44 17.95
N ALA A 160 13.35 7.49 17.73
CA ALA A 160 13.00 8.85 18.14
C ALA A 160 12.10 9.56 17.11
N ASN A 161 12.25 9.25 15.82
CA ASN A 161 11.50 9.88 14.75
C ASN A 161 10.86 8.81 13.84
N PRO A 162 9.54 8.85 13.60
CA PRO A 162 8.87 7.88 12.72
C PRO A 162 9.48 7.77 11.31
N VAL A 163 10.19 8.79 10.82
CA VAL A 163 10.89 8.75 9.52
C VAL A 163 12.03 7.72 9.50
N ASP A 164 12.55 7.33 10.65
CA ASP A 164 13.64 6.34 10.77
C ASP A 164 13.11 4.89 10.74
N LEU A 165 11.79 4.71 10.71
CA LEU A 165 11.17 3.40 10.51
C LEU A 165 11.69 2.76 9.21
N ASN A 166 12.05 1.49 9.30
CA ASN A 166 12.52 0.72 8.15
C ASN A 166 12.13 -0.76 8.30
N ARG A 167 12.34 -1.54 7.25
CA ARG A 167 11.92 -2.96 7.17
C ARG A 167 12.48 -3.84 8.30
N ARG A 168 13.62 -3.49 8.91
CA ARG A 168 14.23 -4.26 10.01
C ARG A 168 13.46 -4.15 11.33
N HIS A 169 12.61 -3.15 11.49
CA HIS A 169 11.76 -3.00 12.67
C HIS A 169 10.50 -3.87 12.64
N ILE A 170 10.22 -4.53 11.51
CA ILE A 170 9.04 -5.38 11.34
C ILE A 170 9.46 -6.83 11.29
N VAL A 171 8.88 -7.61 12.17
CA VAL A 171 9.07 -9.06 12.25
C VAL A 171 7.81 -9.75 11.73
N ARG A 172 7.96 -10.77 10.90
CA ARG A 172 6.86 -11.58 10.39
C ARG A 172 7.09 -13.05 10.71
N ARG A 173 6.10 -13.66 11.32
CA ARG A 173 6.03 -15.10 11.47
C ARG A 173 5.46 -15.70 10.17
N LEU A 174 6.22 -16.56 9.51
CA LEU A 174 5.81 -17.25 8.28
C LEU A 174 5.19 -18.61 8.57
N SER A 175 5.70 -19.30 9.59
CA SER A 175 5.21 -20.60 10.04
C SER A 175 5.33 -20.75 11.55
N GLY A 176 5.02 -21.92 12.09
CA GLY A 176 5.18 -22.22 13.53
C GLY A 176 6.61 -22.06 14.04
N SER A 177 7.61 -22.28 13.19
CA SER A 177 9.04 -22.29 13.53
C SER A 177 9.85 -21.22 12.81
N GLU A 178 9.28 -20.50 11.85
CA GLU A 178 10.02 -19.54 11.03
C GLU A 178 9.56 -18.10 11.27
N ILE A 179 10.50 -17.27 11.67
CA ILE A 179 10.32 -15.84 11.90
C ILE A 179 11.39 -15.10 11.12
N LEU A 180 11.00 -14.14 10.27
CA LEU A 180 11.88 -13.33 9.47
C LEU A 180 11.63 -11.85 9.69
N LEU A 181 12.67 -11.04 9.53
CA LEU A 181 12.56 -9.59 9.41
C LEU A 181 11.99 -9.23 8.04
N ALA A 182 11.29 -8.11 7.96
CA ALA A 182 10.69 -7.71 6.69
C ALA A 182 11.74 -7.36 5.61
N ASP A 183 12.97 -6.97 5.96
CA ASP A 183 14.05 -6.76 5.00
C ASP A 183 14.58 -8.08 4.40
N GLN A 184 14.42 -9.20 5.08
CA GLN A 184 14.74 -10.53 4.56
C GLN A 184 13.66 -11.05 3.60
N ILE A 185 12.40 -10.68 3.86
CA ILE A 185 11.25 -11.07 3.01
C ILE A 185 11.17 -10.17 1.78
N TYR A 186 11.43 -8.87 1.97
CA TYR A 186 11.32 -7.82 0.98
C TYR A 186 12.68 -7.12 0.83
N PRO A 187 13.61 -7.68 0.06
CA PRO A 187 14.92 -7.07 -0.12
C PRO A 187 14.80 -5.67 -0.74
N LYS A 188 15.64 -4.76 -0.25
CA LYS A 188 15.67 -3.38 -0.69
C LYS A 188 16.51 -3.26 -1.96
N VAL A 189 15.99 -2.54 -2.93
CA VAL A 189 16.74 -2.10 -4.12
C VAL A 189 17.54 -0.83 -3.74
N LEU A 190 18.80 -0.74 -4.18
CA LEU A 190 19.65 0.41 -3.91
C LEU A 190 19.27 1.60 -4.81
N ASP A 191 19.62 2.80 -4.35
CA ASP A 191 19.36 4.01 -5.13
C ASP A 191 20.13 3.99 -6.46
N ASN A 192 19.44 4.25 -7.56
CA ASN A 192 19.92 4.19 -8.96
C ASN A 192 20.35 2.79 -9.46
N GLN A 193 20.07 1.71 -8.73
CA GLN A 193 20.48 0.36 -9.11
C GLN A 193 19.91 -0.10 -10.45
N LEU A 194 18.73 0.41 -10.85
CA LEU A 194 18.11 0.06 -12.12
C LEU A 194 18.87 0.58 -13.37
N PHE A 195 19.87 1.42 -13.18
CA PHE A 195 20.75 1.94 -14.25
C PHE A 195 22.16 1.35 -14.19
N THR A 196 22.37 0.32 -13.40
CA THR A 196 23.64 -0.41 -13.28
C THR A 196 23.51 -1.84 -13.77
N ASP A 197 24.62 -2.54 -13.95
CA ASP A 197 24.66 -3.97 -14.29
C ASP A 197 24.57 -4.88 -13.06
N GLU A 198 24.31 -4.32 -11.87
CA GLU A 198 24.19 -5.10 -10.64
C GLU A 198 22.86 -5.89 -10.63
N PRO A 199 22.88 -7.11 -10.06
CA PRO A 199 21.66 -7.92 -9.96
C PRO A 199 20.57 -7.21 -9.13
N ILE A 200 19.37 -7.11 -9.67
CA ILE A 200 18.22 -6.49 -9.02
C ILE A 200 17.59 -7.50 -8.06
N ALA A 201 17.50 -7.14 -6.77
CA ALA A 201 16.98 -8.02 -5.73
C ALA A 201 15.45 -8.27 -5.81
N ASP A 202 14.68 -7.36 -6.39
CA ASP A 202 13.25 -7.55 -6.63
C ASP A 202 13.05 -8.29 -7.98
N PRO A 203 12.55 -9.54 -7.99
CA PRO A 203 12.43 -10.33 -9.20
C PRO A 203 11.50 -9.73 -10.25
N ARG A 204 10.49 -8.96 -9.82
CA ARG A 204 9.58 -8.28 -10.76
C ARG A 204 10.29 -7.15 -11.49
N LEU A 205 11.14 -6.40 -10.80
CA LEU A 205 11.96 -5.37 -11.44
C LEU A 205 13.02 -5.99 -12.37
N ALA A 206 13.66 -7.07 -11.94
CA ALA A 206 14.63 -7.79 -12.78
C ALA A 206 14.01 -8.27 -14.09
N VAL A 207 12.77 -8.77 -14.07
CA VAL A 207 12.07 -9.25 -15.26
C VAL A 207 11.60 -8.11 -16.16
N TYR A 208 10.96 -7.08 -15.59
CA TYR A 208 10.19 -6.13 -16.39
C TYR A 208 10.93 -4.82 -16.68
N TRP A 209 11.94 -4.43 -15.90
CA TRP A 209 12.57 -3.12 -16.06
C TRP A 209 13.09 -2.86 -17.49
N HIS A 210 13.75 -3.82 -18.11
CA HIS A 210 14.31 -3.65 -19.46
C HIS A 210 13.31 -3.87 -20.61
N ARG A 211 12.12 -4.39 -20.30
CA ARG A 211 11.09 -4.74 -21.29
C ARG A 211 10.00 -3.70 -21.44
N VAL A 212 9.82 -2.86 -20.43
CA VAL A 212 8.76 -1.84 -20.37
C VAL A 212 9.26 -0.52 -20.91
N SER A 213 8.42 0.17 -21.69
CA SER A 213 8.68 1.53 -22.18
C SER A 213 7.96 2.57 -21.31
N GLY A 214 8.56 3.74 -21.11
CA GLY A 214 7.89 4.88 -20.48
C GLY A 214 6.78 5.51 -21.32
N ARG A 215 6.59 5.05 -22.55
CA ARG A 215 5.61 5.60 -23.52
C ARG A 215 4.35 4.74 -23.67
N SER A 216 4.27 3.59 -23.02
CA SER A 216 3.16 2.65 -23.17
C SER A 216 2.96 1.81 -21.91
N PHE A 217 1.70 1.54 -21.58
CA PHE A 217 1.33 0.57 -20.56
C PHE A 217 1.21 -0.87 -21.08
N ALA A 218 1.46 -1.08 -22.38
CA ALA A 218 1.59 -2.43 -22.90
C ALA A 218 2.94 -3.01 -22.43
N ALA A 219 2.89 -4.12 -21.71
CA ALA A 219 4.06 -4.96 -21.59
C ALA A 219 4.18 -5.78 -22.86
N ASP A 220 5.37 -5.86 -23.43
CA ASP A 220 5.69 -7.01 -24.28
C ASP A 220 5.67 -8.20 -23.29
N ASP A 221 4.57 -8.98 -23.35
CA ASP A 221 4.35 -10.10 -22.46
C ASP A 221 5.54 -11.07 -22.60
N PRO A 222 6.42 -11.19 -21.59
CA PRO A 222 7.42 -12.23 -21.65
C PRO A 222 6.65 -13.53 -21.52
N GLN A 223 6.46 -14.24 -22.62
CA GLN A 223 6.06 -15.64 -22.56
C GLN A 223 6.94 -16.27 -21.48
N PRO A 224 6.38 -16.89 -20.42
CA PRO A 224 7.20 -17.63 -19.49
C PRO A 224 8.00 -18.62 -20.34
N GLU A 225 9.32 -18.48 -20.34
CA GLU A 225 10.17 -19.54 -20.86
C GLU A 225 9.66 -20.79 -20.16
N ALA A 226 9.15 -21.75 -20.94
CA ALA A 226 8.65 -22.98 -20.44
C ALA A 226 9.75 -23.56 -19.55
N ALA A 227 9.58 -23.43 -18.23
CA ALA A 227 10.46 -24.09 -17.30
C ALA A 227 10.38 -25.56 -17.72
N ASP A 228 11.48 -26.10 -18.19
CA ASP A 228 11.65 -27.49 -18.54
C ASP A 228 11.12 -28.35 -17.37
N LEU A 229 9.87 -28.70 -17.45
CA LEU A 229 9.31 -29.83 -16.75
C LEU A 229 9.92 -31.06 -17.39
N GLN A 230 11.21 -31.27 -17.15
CA GLN A 230 11.78 -32.59 -17.28
C GLN A 230 11.11 -33.48 -16.23
N THR A 231 10.01 -34.03 -16.67
CA THR A 231 9.42 -35.22 -16.07
C THR A 231 10.51 -36.32 -16.00
N GLY A 232 11.16 -36.40 -14.85
CA GLY A 232 11.91 -37.60 -14.48
C GLY A 232 10.91 -38.74 -14.34
N GLY A 233 10.66 -39.43 -15.44
CA GLY A 233 10.09 -40.80 -15.38
C GLY A 233 11.21 -41.78 -15.03
N THR A 234 11.01 -42.54 -14.03
CA THR A 234 11.07 -44.00 -13.88
C THR A 234 10.78 -44.36 -12.46
#